data_5803f80fca13071ccd77d7b996e8c3c1
#
_entry.id   5803f80fca13071ccd77d7b996e8c3c1
#
_cell.length_a   1.000
_cell.length_b   1.000
_cell.length_c   1.000
_cell.angle_alpha   90.00
_cell.angle_beta   90.00
_cell.angle_gamma   90.00
#
_symmetry.space_group_name_H-M   'P 1'
#
loop_
_entity.id
_entity.type
_entity.pdbx_description
1 polymer ?
#
loop_
_entity_poly.entity_id
_entity_poly.type
_entity_poly.pdbx_seq_one_letter_code
_entity_poly.pdbx_strand_id
1 'polypeptide(L)'
;MKKGCLENTNNAHPKNFGLNSSGRLEWLDFGKAMGILVVLLVHAGCRLGLVTYYGGMFYMPIFFVAAGYTFRVKKGESYGTFLLKKAKRLLIPYFGTSAFLWVFFWVKDCVLGGTPGDLKLASLFGILYSRNQMWRGGYTGSNPVLMNVLNSPLWFLTALFLVYAWYGLISKVKKKYWLLGGGLAVSVIWHYVTPLLLPWSLEAVPYFTVFFAAGEKLKEWGGVKTLTNDIRLGIACLNFFLLLGFLSGSVNLSCGNYGVSMLLYLAVGIFGSYTIFVIGDRLEARCPKIMQVFELIGRQTLPILCLHMFLYMFLQTGAGVLGLGDGLTKTVMVVGSLVVLTAVGYGWEYVNKRKRPLRP
;
A
#
# COMPACT_ATOMS: atom_id res chain seq x y z
N MET A 1 -13.84 20.75 -62.09
CA MET A 1 -13.82 21.45 -60.81
C MET A 1 -14.64 20.66 -59.79
N LYS A 2 -14.03 19.88 -58.93
CA LYS A 2 -14.63 19.34 -57.72
C LYS A 2 -13.56 19.38 -56.64
N LYS A 3 -13.76 20.25 -55.64
CA LYS A 3 -12.93 20.38 -54.46
C LYS A 3 -13.21 19.19 -53.56
N GLY A 4 -12.20 18.36 -53.29
CA GLY A 4 -12.26 17.35 -52.27
C GLY A 4 -12.00 17.96 -50.91
N CYS A 5 -12.94 17.78 -49.98
CA CYS A 5 -12.76 18.02 -48.54
C CYS A 5 -11.78 17.00 -47.99
N LEU A 6 -10.66 17.47 -47.47
CA LEU A 6 -9.78 16.69 -46.58
C LEU A 6 -10.42 16.70 -45.18
N GLU A 7 -11.04 15.59 -44.80
CA GLU A 7 -11.46 15.34 -43.45
C GLU A 7 -10.24 15.12 -42.55
N ASN A 8 -10.17 15.98 -41.55
CA ASN A 8 -9.12 16.05 -40.55
C ASN A 8 -9.38 14.98 -39.47
N THR A 9 -8.84 13.76 -39.66
CA THR A 9 -8.97 12.66 -38.69
C THR A 9 -7.83 12.68 -37.65
N ASN A 10 -7.80 13.68 -36.80
CA ASN A 10 -6.89 13.73 -35.66
C ASN A 10 -7.62 14.18 -34.38
N ASN A 11 -8.62 13.41 -33.94
CA ASN A 11 -9.15 13.44 -32.58
C ASN A 11 -9.38 12.01 -32.08
N ALA A 12 -8.30 11.26 -31.92
CA ALA A 12 -8.35 10.04 -31.12
C ALA A 12 -8.41 10.45 -29.65
N HIS A 13 -9.62 10.63 -29.12
CA HIS A 13 -9.84 10.64 -27.69
C HIS A 13 -9.26 9.35 -27.10
N PRO A 14 -8.48 9.43 -25.98
CA PRO A 14 -8.02 8.22 -25.32
C PRO A 14 -9.25 7.42 -24.89
N LYS A 15 -9.40 6.21 -25.43
CA LYS A 15 -10.48 5.28 -25.12
C LYS A 15 -10.52 5.11 -23.60
N ASN A 16 -11.66 5.47 -22.99
CA ASN A 16 -11.93 5.27 -21.55
C ASN A 16 -12.06 3.77 -21.27
N PHE A 17 -10.94 3.09 -21.04
CA PHE A 17 -10.92 1.68 -20.71
C PHE A 17 -11.25 1.49 -19.22
N GLY A 18 -12.43 0.95 -18.91
CA GLY A 18 -12.78 0.42 -17.58
C GLY A 18 -13.06 1.46 -16.50
N LEU A 19 -13.45 2.67 -16.86
CA LEU A 19 -13.93 3.64 -15.88
C LEU A 19 -15.42 3.42 -15.62
N ASN A 20 -15.79 3.24 -14.32
CA ASN A 20 -17.19 3.25 -13.93
C ASN A 20 -17.79 4.67 -14.06
N SER A 21 -19.11 4.82 -13.75
CA SER A 21 -19.82 6.10 -13.77
C SER A 21 -19.17 7.19 -12.90
N SER A 22 -18.32 6.81 -11.94
CA SER A 22 -17.54 7.72 -11.09
C SER A 22 -16.14 8.02 -11.62
N GLY A 23 -15.77 7.51 -12.80
CA GLY A 23 -14.43 7.69 -13.40
C GLY A 23 -13.33 6.91 -12.69
N ARG A 24 -13.65 5.78 -12.03
CA ARG A 24 -12.70 4.94 -11.27
C ARG A 24 -12.45 3.62 -11.97
N LEU A 25 -11.37 2.95 -11.57
CA LEU A 25 -10.97 1.64 -12.03
C LEU A 25 -11.29 0.62 -10.95
N GLU A 26 -12.36 -0.16 -11.15
CA GLU A 26 -12.86 -1.11 -10.15
C GLU A 26 -11.84 -2.22 -9.86
N TRP A 27 -11.18 -2.76 -10.89
CA TRP A 27 -10.11 -3.75 -10.73
C TRP A 27 -8.93 -3.24 -9.88
N LEU A 28 -8.65 -1.92 -9.93
CA LEU A 28 -7.59 -1.31 -9.12
C LEU A 28 -8.02 -1.18 -7.66
N ASP A 29 -9.29 -0.82 -7.42
CA ASP A 29 -9.87 -0.77 -6.08
C ASP A 29 -9.96 -2.19 -5.50
N PHE A 30 -10.31 -3.21 -6.32
CA PHE A 30 -10.21 -4.62 -5.93
C PHE A 30 -8.80 -5.01 -5.48
N GLY A 31 -7.77 -4.68 -6.26
CA GLY A 31 -6.39 -4.97 -5.91
C GLY A 31 -5.98 -4.35 -4.56
N LYS A 32 -6.37 -3.10 -4.31
CA LYS A 32 -6.11 -2.44 -3.01
C LYS A 32 -6.91 -3.10 -1.87
N ALA A 33 -8.15 -3.53 -2.12
CA ALA A 33 -8.95 -4.26 -1.15
C ALA A 33 -8.31 -5.59 -0.78
N MET A 34 -7.80 -6.34 -1.75
CA MET A 34 -7.06 -7.58 -1.49
C MET A 34 -5.78 -7.31 -0.69
N GLY A 35 -5.04 -6.27 -1.03
CA GLY A 35 -3.84 -5.87 -0.28
C GLY A 35 -4.16 -5.55 1.18
N ILE A 36 -5.17 -4.73 1.45
CA ILE A 36 -5.53 -4.35 2.84
C ILE A 36 -6.14 -5.52 3.61
N LEU A 37 -6.86 -6.42 2.97
CA LEU A 37 -7.37 -7.65 3.60
C LEU A 37 -6.21 -8.52 4.10
N VAL A 38 -5.17 -8.70 3.28
CA VAL A 38 -3.97 -9.44 3.71
C VAL A 38 -3.26 -8.72 4.86
N VAL A 39 -3.16 -7.38 4.84
CA VAL A 39 -2.65 -6.60 5.98
C VAL A 39 -3.40 -6.95 7.26
N LEU A 40 -4.74 -6.95 7.21
CA LEU A 40 -5.57 -7.30 8.37
C LEU A 40 -5.32 -8.74 8.85
N LEU A 41 -5.30 -9.71 7.93
CA LEU A 41 -5.05 -11.12 8.26
C LEU A 41 -3.68 -11.32 8.93
N VAL A 42 -2.62 -10.71 8.39
CA VAL A 42 -1.27 -10.82 8.93
C VAL A 42 -1.17 -10.20 10.33
N HIS A 43 -1.74 -9.01 10.54
CA HIS A 43 -1.70 -8.34 11.84
C HIS A 43 -2.63 -8.96 12.90
N ALA A 44 -3.70 -9.65 12.48
CA ALA A 44 -4.50 -10.49 13.38
C ALA A 44 -3.83 -11.82 13.73
N GLY A 45 -2.66 -12.12 13.15
CA GLY A 45 -1.95 -13.38 13.37
C GLY A 45 -2.65 -14.60 12.74
N CYS A 46 -3.44 -14.39 11.69
CA CYS A 46 -4.08 -15.46 10.95
C CYS A 46 -3.04 -16.28 10.16
N ARG A 47 -3.07 -17.59 10.33
CA ARG A 47 -2.21 -18.55 9.59
C ARG A 47 -3.09 -19.41 8.70
N LEU A 48 -3.44 -18.91 7.53
CA LEU A 48 -4.32 -19.55 6.54
C LEU A 48 -3.52 -20.30 5.45
N GLY A 49 -2.37 -20.89 5.80
CA GLY A 49 -1.54 -21.66 4.87
C GLY A 49 -1.12 -20.84 3.65
N LEU A 50 -1.40 -21.37 2.46
CA LEU A 50 -1.02 -20.71 1.19
C LEU A 50 -1.64 -19.33 0.99
N VAL A 51 -2.81 -19.06 1.55
CA VAL A 51 -3.48 -17.74 1.41
C VAL A 51 -2.64 -16.64 2.06
N THR A 52 -2.20 -16.84 3.29
CA THR A 52 -1.35 -15.85 3.98
C THR A 52 0.09 -15.86 3.47
N TYR A 53 0.59 -17.01 3.00
CA TYR A 53 1.91 -17.13 2.42
C TYR A 53 2.02 -16.31 1.12
N TYR A 54 1.22 -16.61 0.10
CA TYR A 54 1.22 -15.87 -1.16
C TYR A 54 0.68 -14.45 -1.00
N GLY A 55 -0.30 -14.26 -0.10
CA GLY A 55 -0.78 -12.93 0.28
C GLY A 55 0.35 -12.03 0.74
N GLY A 56 1.23 -12.53 1.61
CA GLY A 56 2.41 -11.82 2.12
C GLY A 56 3.37 -11.33 1.05
N MET A 57 3.33 -11.91 -0.16
CA MET A 57 4.23 -11.56 -1.24
C MET A 57 3.78 -10.39 -2.10
N PHE A 58 2.45 -10.16 -2.22
CA PHE A 58 1.95 -9.07 -3.06
C PHE A 58 1.30 -7.92 -2.28
N TYR A 59 0.92 -8.12 -1.03
CA TYR A 59 0.07 -7.16 -0.29
C TYR A 59 0.67 -5.75 -0.14
N MET A 60 1.98 -5.63 -0.02
CA MET A 60 2.65 -4.32 -0.01
C MET A 60 3.02 -3.84 -1.41
N PRO A 61 3.62 -4.66 -2.30
CA PRO A 61 3.90 -4.29 -3.69
C PRO A 61 2.69 -3.73 -4.42
N ILE A 62 1.49 -4.30 -4.24
CA ILE A 62 0.28 -3.90 -4.96
C ILE A 62 -0.09 -2.43 -4.74
N PHE A 63 0.19 -1.87 -3.56
CA PHE A 63 -0.06 -0.46 -3.30
C PHE A 63 0.93 0.46 -4.02
N PHE A 64 2.20 0.06 -4.14
CA PHE A 64 3.19 0.80 -4.93
C PHE A 64 2.84 0.72 -6.43
N VAL A 65 2.48 -0.46 -6.94
CA VAL A 65 2.05 -0.65 -8.33
C VAL A 65 0.78 0.17 -8.63
N ALA A 66 -0.23 0.13 -7.76
CA ALA A 66 -1.45 0.92 -7.89
C ALA A 66 -1.18 2.43 -7.86
N ALA A 67 -0.25 2.86 -7.01
CA ALA A 67 0.16 4.26 -6.92
C ALA A 67 0.87 4.72 -8.21
N GLY A 68 1.72 3.87 -8.78
CA GLY A 68 2.39 4.11 -10.05
C GLY A 68 1.43 4.13 -11.23
N TYR A 69 0.47 3.20 -11.29
CA TYR A 69 -0.57 3.20 -12.31
C TYR A 69 -1.38 4.51 -12.34
N THR A 70 -1.69 5.05 -11.16
CA THR A 70 -2.43 6.31 -11.03
C THR A 70 -1.54 7.55 -11.00
N PHE A 71 -0.22 7.38 -11.19
CA PHE A 71 0.70 8.49 -11.19
C PHE A 71 0.39 9.50 -12.30
N ARG A 72 0.33 10.76 -11.91
CA ARG A 72 0.11 11.87 -12.82
C ARG A 72 0.66 13.16 -12.22
N VAL A 73 1.49 13.84 -12.97
CA VAL A 73 1.87 15.24 -12.73
C VAL A 73 1.07 16.10 -13.69
N LYS A 74 0.37 17.11 -13.20
CA LYS A 74 -0.41 18.01 -14.07
C LYS A 74 0.53 18.88 -14.90
N LYS A 75 0.12 19.18 -16.14
CA LYS A 75 0.88 20.11 -17.01
C LYS A 75 0.98 21.48 -16.30
N GLY A 76 2.20 22.03 -16.21
CA GLY A 76 2.44 23.29 -15.52
C GLY A 76 2.51 23.19 -13.98
N GLU A 77 2.34 22.03 -13.38
CA GLU A 77 2.46 21.85 -11.93
C GLU A 77 3.94 21.86 -11.51
N SER A 78 4.28 22.74 -10.54
CA SER A 78 5.62 22.76 -9.97
C SER A 78 5.84 21.48 -9.12
N TYR A 79 7.10 21.04 -9.04
CA TYR A 79 7.47 19.88 -8.23
C TYR A 79 7.10 20.08 -6.75
N GLY A 80 7.31 21.26 -6.19
CA GLY A 80 6.94 21.57 -4.80
C GLY A 80 5.43 21.45 -4.56
N THR A 81 4.60 21.97 -5.48
CA THR A 81 3.13 21.82 -5.40
C THR A 81 2.70 20.36 -5.48
N PHE A 82 3.32 19.58 -6.37
CA PHE A 82 3.09 18.14 -6.45
C PHE A 82 3.43 17.44 -5.13
N LEU A 83 4.62 17.68 -4.57
CA LEU A 83 5.05 17.09 -3.30
C LEU A 83 4.14 17.47 -2.14
N LEU A 84 3.76 18.76 -2.04
CA LEU A 84 2.88 19.23 -0.97
C LEU A 84 1.52 18.50 -1.00
N LYS A 85 0.96 18.23 -2.19
CA LYS A 85 -0.27 17.43 -2.32
C LYS A 85 -0.08 16.00 -1.83
N LYS A 86 1.07 15.38 -2.12
CA LYS A 86 1.39 14.02 -1.65
C LYS A 86 1.64 14.00 -0.15
N ALA A 87 2.38 14.98 0.38
CA ALA A 87 2.60 15.16 1.81
C ALA A 87 1.26 15.30 2.57
N LYS A 88 0.37 16.17 2.13
CA LYS A 88 -0.96 16.32 2.75
C LYS A 88 -1.76 15.02 2.74
N ARG A 89 -1.64 14.21 1.70
CA ARG A 89 -2.39 12.96 1.56
C ARG A 89 -1.81 11.81 2.37
N LEU A 90 -0.50 11.77 2.60
CA LEU A 90 0.20 10.63 3.21
C LEU A 90 0.76 10.98 4.59
N LEU A 91 1.41 12.13 4.74
CA LEU A 91 2.08 12.49 5.98
C LEU A 91 1.11 13.07 7.03
N ILE A 92 0.05 13.79 6.63
CA ILE A 92 -0.96 14.24 7.60
C ILE A 92 -1.65 13.04 8.27
N PRO A 93 -2.17 12.02 7.54
CA PRO A 93 -2.68 10.81 8.19
C PRO A 93 -1.64 10.10 9.03
N TYR A 94 -0.38 10.00 8.56
CA TYR A 94 0.71 9.39 9.30
C TYR A 94 0.92 10.06 10.67
N PHE A 95 1.25 11.36 10.67
CA PHE A 95 1.54 12.09 11.91
C PHE A 95 0.29 12.29 12.76
N GLY A 96 -0.88 12.50 12.13
CA GLY A 96 -2.15 12.65 12.86
C GLY A 96 -2.54 11.40 13.62
N THR A 97 -2.46 10.22 12.97
CA THR A 97 -2.71 8.94 13.65
C THR A 97 -1.66 8.66 14.72
N SER A 98 -0.37 8.91 14.43
CA SER A 98 0.71 8.72 15.40
C SER A 98 0.53 9.59 16.63
N ALA A 99 0.20 10.86 16.47
CA ALA A 99 -0.06 11.79 17.55
C ALA A 99 -1.30 11.38 18.37
N PHE A 100 -2.38 10.98 17.68
CA PHE A 100 -3.58 10.46 18.34
C PHE A 100 -3.26 9.25 19.22
N LEU A 101 -2.55 8.26 18.69
CA LEU A 101 -2.18 7.06 19.42
C LEU A 101 -1.24 7.38 20.59
N TRP A 102 -0.28 8.27 20.37
CA TRP A 102 0.64 8.70 21.43
C TRP A 102 -0.10 9.36 22.61
N VAL A 103 -1.01 10.29 22.32
CA VAL A 103 -1.83 10.95 23.35
C VAL A 103 -2.76 9.94 24.03
N PHE A 104 -3.39 9.05 23.26
CA PHE A 104 -4.29 8.02 23.81
C PHE A 104 -3.57 7.12 24.84
N PHE A 105 -2.40 6.59 24.48
CA PHE A 105 -1.65 5.74 25.40
C PHE A 105 -1.10 6.50 26.61
N TRP A 106 -0.68 7.75 26.41
CA TRP A 106 -0.27 8.61 27.51
C TRP A 106 -1.42 8.84 28.51
N VAL A 107 -2.62 9.18 28.03
CA VAL A 107 -3.80 9.35 28.89
C VAL A 107 -4.19 8.05 29.56
N LYS A 108 -4.18 6.94 28.81
CA LYS A 108 -4.46 5.61 29.36
C LYS A 108 -3.54 5.28 30.55
N ASP A 109 -2.26 5.49 30.40
CA ASP A 109 -1.27 5.19 31.46
C ASP A 109 -1.42 6.12 32.66
N CYS A 110 -1.75 7.40 32.45
CA CYS A 110 -2.07 8.32 33.55
C CYS A 110 -3.32 7.90 34.34
N VAL A 111 -4.37 7.41 33.68
CA VAL A 111 -5.65 7.05 34.30
C VAL A 111 -5.58 5.69 34.97
N LEU A 112 -4.88 4.73 34.39
CA LEU A 112 -4.83 3.34 34.88
C LEU A 112 -3.64 3.07 35.83
N GLY A 113 -2.90 4.11 36.22
CA GLY A 113 -1.80 3.98 37.18
C GLY A 113 -0.54 3.32 36.60
N GLY A 114 -0.43 3.23 35.28
CA GLY A 114 0.81 2.84 34.62
C GLY A 114 1.87 3.93 34.79
N THR A 115 3.14 3.53 34.88
CA THR A 115 4.22 4.52 34.86
C THR A 115 4.31 5.14 33.44
N PRO A 116 4.12 6.47 33.31
CA PRO A 116 4.23 7.15 32.00
C PRO A 116 5.66 7.11 31.43
N GLY A 117 6.53 6.30 32.02
CA GLY A 117 7.97 6.27 31.76
C GLY A 117 8.37 5.85 30.36
N ASP A 118 7.68 4.86 29.81
CA ASP A 118 8.12 4.18 28.57
C ASP A 118 7.62 4.86 27.27
N LEU A 119 6.66 5.76 27.38
CA LEU A 119 6.06 6.47 26.24
C LEU A 119 6.79 7.77 25.84
N LYS A 120 7.86 8.15 26.52
CA LYS A 120 8.43 9.49 26.44
C LYS A 120 9.10 9.82 25.09
N LEU A 121 10.40 9.95 25.08
CA LEU A 121 11.16 10.40 23.91
C LEU A 121 11.41 9.29 22.90
N ALA A 122 11.52 8.03 23.35
CA ALA A 122 11.79 6.89 22.49
C ALA A 122 10.66 6.63 21.48
N SER A 123 9.40 6.76 21.90
CA SER A 123 8.25 6.60 20.99
C SER A 123 8.13 7.77 20.01
N LEU A 124 8.42 9.00 20.41
CA LEU A 124 8.47 10.13 19.48
C LEU A 124 9.59 9.94 18.45
N PHE A 125 10.75 9.47 18.90
CA PHE A 125 11.83 9.11 17.98
C PHE A 125 11.40 8.00 17.01
N GLY A 126 10.71 6.96 17.50
CA GLY A 126 10.15 5.90 16.65
C GLY A 126 9.17 6.42 15.60
N ILE A 127 8.30 7.37 15.98
CA ILE A 127 7.38 8.05 15.05
C ILE A 127 8.16 8.84 14.00
N LEU A 128 9.18 9.59 14.40
CA LEU A 128 10.01 10.35 13.46
C LEU A 128 10.83 9.46 12.54
N TYR A 129 11.35 8.35 13.07
CA TYR A 129 12.14 7.37 12.32
C TYR A 129 11.28 6.54 11.36
N SER A 130 10.01 6.29 11.74
CA SER A 130 9.02 5.56 10.94
C SER A 130 9.46 4.14 10.52
N ARG A 131 10.06 3.41 11.46
CA ARG A 131 10.46 2.00 11.34
C ARG A 131 10.27 1.30 12.67
N ASN A 132 10.11 -0.03 12.64
CA ASN A 132 9.97 -0.83 13.85
C ASN A 132 11.32 -1.16 14.50
N GLN A 133 12.40 -1.13 13.72
CA GLN A 133 13.75 -1.47 14.16
C GLN A 133 14.80 -0.76 13.31
N MET A 134 15.99 -0.56 13.88
CA MET A 134 17.11 0.09 13.19
C MET A 134 18.01 -0.92 12.44
N TRP A 135 18.01 -2.19 12.84
CA TRP A 135 18.87 -3.21 12.27
C TRP A 135 18.04 -4.41 11.79
N ARG A 136 18.40 -5.00 10.66
CA ARG A 136 17.89 -6.31 10.24
C ARG A 136 18.39 -7.40 11.19
N GLY A 137 17.65 -8.50 11.30
CA GLY A 137 18.10 -9.68 12.04
C GLY A 137 17.48 -9.87 13.40
N GLY A 138 16.47 -9.10 13.75
CA GLY A 138 15.59 -9.46 14.84
C GLY A 138 15.66 -8.61 16.10
N TYR A 139 14.77 -8.94 16.98
CA TYR A 139 14.57 -8.39 18.32
C TYR A 139 15.62 -8.95 19.30
N THR A 140 16.91 -8.85 18.99
CA THR A 140 17.94 -9.18 19.95
C THR A 140 18.19 -7.98 20.86
N GLY A 141 18.61 -8.20 22.13
CA GLY A 141 18.76 -7.15 23.13
C GLY A 141 19.72 -5.99 22.76
N SER A 142 20.47 -6.11 21.67
CA SER A 142 21.32 -5.06 21.09
C SER A 142 20.65 -4.24 19.98
N ASN A 143 19.45 -4.62 19.55
CA ASN A 143 18.73 -3.90 18.50
C ASN A 143 17.71 -2.97 19.17
N PRO A 144 17.88 -1.63 19.10
CA PRO A 144 16.87 -0.74 19.64
C PRO A 144 15.57 -0.92 18.87
N VAL A 145 14.62 -1.60 19.52
CA VAL A 145 13.24 -1.65 19.05
C VAL A 145 12.71 -0.22 19.21
N LEU A 146 12.47 0.42 18.07
CA LEU A 146 11.82 1.71 18.07
C LEU A 146 10.38 1.48 18.52
N MET A 147 10.05 1.86 19.75
CA MET A 147 8.71 1.73 20.28
C MET A 147 7.72 2.56 19.45
N ASN A 148 7.20 1.95 18.41
CA ASN A 148 6.11 2.52 17.63
C ASN A 148 4.80 2.16 18.32
N VAL A 149 4.23 3.12 18.99
CA VAL A 149 2.94 3.02 19.67
C VAL A 149 1.86 2.54 18.68
N LEU A 150 1.67 1.22 18.53
CA LEU A 150 0.71 0.59 17.62
C LEU A 150 0.70 1.18 16.19
N ASN A 151 1.79 1.82 15.78
CA ASN A 151 1.89 2.53 14.51
C ASN A 151 2.73 1.77 13.47
N SER A 152 3.08 0.54 13.77
CA SER A 152 3.93 -0.30 12.94
C SER A 152 3.53 -0.32 11.46
N PRO A 153 2.26 -0.49 11.07
CA PRO A 153 1.89 -0.57 9.65
C PRO A 153 2.08 0.74 8.88
N LEU A 154 2.18 1.88 9.56
CA LEU A 154 2.20 3.20 8.92
C LEU A 154 3.54 3.58 8.29
N TRP A 155 4.61 2.82 8.54
CA TRP A 155 5.90 3.00 7.84
C TRP A 155 5.72 3.10 6.31
N PHE A 156 4.71 2.41 5.79
CA PHE A 156 4.37 2.40 4.37
C PHE A 156 4.01 3.80 3.83
N LEU A 157 3.34 4.65 4.62
CA LEU A 157 2.93 5.98 4.16
C LEU A 157 4.13 6.90 3.93
N THR A 158 5.12 6.84 4.81
CA THR A 158 6.38 7.61 4.67
C THR A 158 7.22 7.07 3.51
N ALA A 159 7.34 5.74 3.39
CA ALA A 159 8.03 5.12 2.26
C ALA A 159 7.35 5.47 0.93
N LEU A 160 6.02 5.39 0.84
CA LEU A 160 5.28 5.76 -0.37
C LEU A 160 5.42 7.24 -0.71
N PHE A 161 5.46 8.12 0.30
CA PHE A 161 5.73 9.54 0.08
C PHE A 161 7.11 9.75 -0.56
N LEU A 162 8.14 9.09 -0.03
CA LEU A 162 9.49 9.17 -0.59
C LEU A 162 9.58 8.57 -2.01
N VAL A 163 8.84 7.48 -2.28
CA VAL A 163 8.72 6.94 -3.65
C VAL A 163 8.10 7.96 -4.61
N TYR A 164 7.03 8.65 -4.20
CA TYR A 164 6.48 9.75 -5.00
C TYR A 164 7.48 10.88 -5.22
N ALA A 165 8.24 11.25 -4.18
CA ALA A 165 9.26 12.29 -4.29
C ALA A 165 10.36 11.86 -5.27
N TRP A 166 10.94 10.70 -5.07
CA TRP A 166 12.00 10.16 -5.93
C TRP A 166 11.53 9.99 -7.39
N TYR A 167 10.38 9.31 -7.58
CA TYR A 167 9.85 9.09 -8.93
C TYR A 167 9.44 10.39 -9.62
N GLY A 168 8.89 11.35 -8.90
CA GLY A 168 8.54 12.66 -9.43
C GLY A 168 9.74 13.44 -9.99
N LEU A 169 10.94 13.25 -9.41
CA LEU A 169 12.20 13.81 -9.92
C LEU A 169 12.64 13.09 -11.21
N ILE A 170 12.75 11.75 -11.14
CA ILE A 170 13.33 10.97 -12.24
C ILE A 170 12.38 10.82 -13.44
N SER A 171 11.06 10.93 -13.24
CA SER A 171 10.06 10.74 -14.30
C SER A 171 10.21 11.71 -15.47
N LYS A 172 10.83 12.88 -15.25
CA LYS A 172 11.09 13.90 -16.27
C LYS A 172 12.43 13.71 -16.99
N VAL A 173 13.27 12.79 -16.51
CA VAL A 173 14.61 12.58 -17.06
C VAL A 173 14.54 11.61 -18.23
N LYS A 174 15.15 11.95 -19.37
CA LYS A 174 15.19 11.08 -20.57
C LYS A 174 15.74 9.67 -20.28
N LYS A 175 16.72 9.57 -19.37
CA LYS A 175 17.36 8.31 -18.97
C LYS A 175 16.75 7.72 -17.67
N LYS A 176 15.43 7.91 -17.42
CA LYS A 176 14.78 7.47 -16.16
C LYS A 176 15.03 5.99 -15.82
N TYR A 177 15.09 5.11 -16.83
CA TYR A 177 15.33 3.67 -16.61
C TYR A 177 16.74 3.36 -16.12
N TRP A 178 17.75 4.14 -16.54
CA TRP A 178 19.10 4.03 -15.99
C TRP A 178 19.17 4.47 -14.51
N LEU A 179 18.43 5.53 -14.17
CA LEU A 179 18.31 5.98 -12.77
C LEU A 179 17.53 4.97 -11.90
N LEU A 180 16.51 4.33 -12.46
CA LEU A 180 15.81 3.23 -11.78
C LEU A 180 16.75 2.03 -11.56
N GLY A 181 17.48 1.60 -12.57
CA GLY A 181 18.44 0.50 -12.47
C GLY A 181 19.57 0.79 -11.50
N GLY A 182 20.17 1.98 -11.58
CA GLY A 182 21.21 2.43 -10.64
C GLY A 182 20.72 2.53 -9.21
N GLY A 183 19.52 3.11 -9.00
CA GLY A 183 18.89 3.17 -7.69
C GLY A 183 18.56 1.78 -7.13
N LEU A 184 18.05 0.87 -7.96
CA LEU A 184 17.84 -0.53 -7.57
C LEU A 184 19.16 -1.18 -7.12
N ALA A 185 20.24 -1.01 -7.89
CA ALA A 185 21.55 -1.54 -7.55
C ALA A 185 22.04 -0.98 -6.20
N VAL A 186 21.89 0.31 -5.95
CA VAL A 186 22.23 0.94 -4.65
C VAL A 186 21.43 0.32 -3.51
N SER A 187 20.10 0.13 -3.64
CA SER A 187 19.28 -0.50 -2.62
C SER A 187 19.69 -1.95 -2.36
N VAL A 188 20.01 -2.71 -3.41
CA VAL A 188 20.45 -4.12 -3.31
C VAL A 188 21.83 -4.19 -2.64
N ILE A 189 22.79 -3.38 -3.07
CA ILE A 189 24.13 -3.32 -2.46
C ILE A 189 24.01 -2.94 -0.98
N TRP A 190 23.24 -1.89 -0.66
CA TRP A 190 23.00 -1.49 0.74
C TRP A 190 22.48 -2.66 1.57
N HIS A 191 21.49 -3.37 1.04
CA HIS A 191 20.90 -4.50 1.74
C HIS A 191 21.91 -5.61 2.08
N TYR A 192 22.83 -5.94 1.17
CA TYR A 192 23.81 -7.01 1.41
C TYR A 192 25.06 -6.56 2.17
N VAL A 193 25.40 -5.26 2.10
CA VAL A 193 26.61 -4.70 2.75
C VAL A 193 26.34 -4.32 4.20
N THR A 194 25.14 -3.78 4.52
CA THR A 194 24.81 -3.32 5.87
C THR A 194 23.44 -3.80 6.35
N PRO A 195 23.31 -4.21 7.62
CA PRO A 195 22.01 -4.51 8.20
C PRO A 195 21.21 -3.25 8.60
N LEU A 196 21.76 -2.04 8.44
CA LEU A 196 21.13 -0.79 8.86
C LEU A 196 19.90 -0.47 8.03
N LEU A 197 18.76 -0.22 8.71
CA LEU A 197 17.51 0.22 8.14
C LEU A 197 17.37 1.73 8.40
N LEU A 198 17.38 2.52 7.33
CA LEU A 198 17.32 3.97 7.44
C LEU A 198 15.91 4.49 7.77
N PRO A 199 15.79 5.72 8.31
CA PRO A 199 14.49 6.35 8.55
C PRO A 199 13.64 6.38 7.28
N TRP A 200 12.32 6.21 7.44
CA TRP A 200 11.33 6.26 6.36
C TRP A 200 11.60 5.25 5.23
N SER A 201 12.38 4.21 5.50
CA SER A 201 12.81 3.21 4.52
C SER A 201 13.66 3.78 3.38
N LEU A 202 14.44 4.83 3.64
CA LEU A 202 15.17 5.59 2.61
C LEU A 202 16.07 4.67 1.75
N GLU A 203 16.72 3.66 2.35
CA GLU A 203 17.56 2.68 1.66
C GLU A 203 16.76 1.82 0.66
N ALA A 204 15.47 1.61 0.94
CA ALA A 204 14.60 0.78 0.11
C ALA A 204 13.73 1.59 -0.86
N VAL A 205 13.74 2.92 -0.77
CA VAL A 205 12.94 3.79 -1.66
C VAL A 205 13.24 3.54 -3.14
N PRO A 206 14.50 3.46 -3.61
CA PRO A 206 14.76 3.16 -5.02
C PRO A 206 14.26 1.77 -5.43
N TYR A 207 14.35 0.78 -4.54
CA TYR A 207 13.80 -0.55 -4.76
C TYR A 207 12.26 -0.53 -4.88
N PHE A 208 11.54 0.13 -3.94
CA PHE A 208 10.08 0.26 -4.01
C PHE A 208 9.63 1.07 -5.23
N THR A 209 10.48 1.96 -5.71
CA THR A 209 10.22 2.75 -6.92
C THR A 209 10.12 1.88 -8.18
N VAL A 210 10.73 0.69 -8.21
CA VAL A 210 10.58 -0.24 -9.33
C VAL A 210 9.16 -0.83 -9.38
N PHE A 211 8.55 -1.16 -8.24
CA PHE A 211 7.13 -1.55 -8.19
C PHE A 211 6.23 -0.42 -8.71
N PHE A 212 6.54 0.81 -8.31
CA PHE A 212 5.81 1.99 -8.77
C PHE A 212 5.95 2.17 -10.30
N ALA A 213 7.16 2.07 -10.84
CA ALA A 213 7.42 2.13 -12.28
C ALA A 213 6.72 0.99 -13.04
N ALA A 214 6.61 -0.21 -12.46
CA ALA A 214 5.84 -1.31 -13.06
C ALA A 214 4.36 -0.93 -13.21
N GLY A 215 3.78 -0.20 -12.25
CA GLY A 215 2.41 0.32 -12.36
C GLY A 215 2.25 1.34 -13.48
N GLU A 216 3.17 2.31 -13.63
CA GLU A 216 3.17 3.25 -14.76
C GLU A 216 3.33 2.49 -16.08
N LYS A 217 4.22 1.49 -16.12
CA LYS A 217 4.44 0.67 -17.31
C LYS A 217 3.21 -0.13 -17.74
N LEU A 218 2.49 -0.71 -16.76
CA LEU A 218 1.22 -1.38 -17.03
C LEU A 218 0.23 -0.41 -17.70
N LYS A 219 0.16 0.84 -17.23
CA LYS A 219 -0.68 1.87 -17.82
C LYS A 219 -0.26 2.22 -19.25
N GLU A 220 1.04 2.37 -19.51
CA GLU A 220 1.59 2.62 -20.85
C GLU A 220 1.25 1.50 -21.82
N TRP A 221 1.21 0.24 -21.36
CA TRP A 221 0.84 -0.93 -22.16
C TRP A 221 -0.65 -1.05 -22.47
N GLY A 222 -1.49 -0.14 -22.00
CA GLY A 222 -2.96 -0.17 -22.19
C GLY A 222 -3.74 -0.69 -20.99
N GLY A 223 -3.08 -0.79 -19.83
CA GLY A 223 -3.69 -1.19 -18.57
C GLY A 223 -3.86 -2.70 -18.40
N VAL A 224 -4.71 -3.09 -17.45
CA VAL A 224 -4.98 -4.50 -17.15
C VAL A 224 -5.56 -5.25 -18.36
N LYS A 225 -6.28 -4.55 -19.23
CA LYS A 225 -6.88 -5.16 -20.45
C LYS A 225 -5.86 -5.82 -21.38
N THR A 226 -4.62 -5.35 -21.41
CA THR A 226 -3.54 -6.02 -22.15
C THR A 226 -3.28 -7.43 -21.62
N LEU A 227 -3.36 -7.61 -20.30
CA LEU A 227 -3.15 -8.91 -19.65
C LEU A 227 -4.39 -9.81 -19.70
N THR A 228 -5.58 -9.22 -19.74
CA THR A 228 -6.84 -9.99 -19.72
C THR A 228 -7.35 -10.35 -21.11
N ASN A 229 -7.05 -9.55 -22.14
CA ASN A 229 -7.42 -9.84 -23.51
C ASN A 229 -6.57 -10.99 -24.10
N ASP A 230 -5.28 -11.07 -23.74
CA ASP A 230 -4.47 -12.27 -24.04
C ASP A 230 -4.39 -13.15 -22.79
N ILE A 231 -5.20 -14.21 -22.78
CA ILE A 231 -5.27 -15.16 -21.66
C ILE A 231 -3.90 -15.77 -21.33
N ARG A 232 -3.02 -15.91 -22.33
CA ARG A 232 -1.66 -16.47 -22.15
C ARG A 232 -0.83 -15.58 -21.25
N LEU A 233 -0.93 -14.25 -21.41
CA LEU A 233 -0.24 -13.28 -20.55
C LEU A 233 -0.75 -13.34 -19.12
N GLY A 234 -2.07 -13.42 -18.91
CA GLY A 234 -2.67 -13.57 -17.59
C GLY A 234 -2.23 -14.86 -16.89
N ILE A 235 -2.25 -15.98 -17.61
CA ILE A 235 -1.76 -17.29 -17.11
C ILE A 235 -0.26 -17.23 -16.82
N ALA A 236 0.54 -16.60 -17.67
CA ALA A 236 1.98 -16.43 -17.43
C ALA A 236 2.24 -15.64 -16.13
N CYS A 237 1.54 -14.53 -15.91
CA CYS A 237 1.65 -13.79 -14.65
C CYS A 237 1.35 -14.65 -13.43
N LEU A 238 0.26 -15.46 -13.47
CA LEU A 238 -0.10 -16.37 -12.40
C LEU A 238 0.99 -17.43 -12.18
N ASN A 239 1.46 -18.08 -13.24
CA ASN A 239 2.48 -19.13 -13.15
C ASN A 239 3.80 -18.58 -12.59
N PHE A 240 4.25 -17.43 -13.07
CA PHE A 240 5.45 -16.77 -12.52
C PHE A 240 5.26 -16.37 -11.05
N PHE A 241 4.09 -15.84 -10.69
CA PHE A 241 3.77 -15.53 -9.30
C PHE A 241 3.84 -16.76 -8.40
N LEU A 242 3.22 -17.87 -8.80
CA LEU A 242 3.19 -19.10 -8.01
C LEU A 242 4.59 -19.75 -7.93
N LEU A 243 5.28 -19.89 -9.06
CA LEU A 243 6.60 -20.52 -9.10
C LEU A 243 7.65 -19.71 -8.35
N LEU A 244 7.79 -18.42 -8.67
CA LEU A 244 8.78 -17.56 -8.02
C LEU A 244 8.41 -17.31 -6.55
N GLY A 245 7.12 -17.25 -6.23
CA GLY A 245 6.62 -17.15 -4.88
C GLY A 245 6.99 -18.36 -4.02
N PHE A 246 6.87 -19.56 -4.57
CA PHE A 246 7.31 -20.79 -3.90
C PHE A 246 8.82 -20.74 -3.54
N LEU A 247 9.64 -20.18 -4.42
CA LEU A 247 11.09 -20.03 -4.24
C LEU A 247 11.49 -18.86 -3.34
N SER A 248 10.60 -17.87 -3.11
CA SER A 248 10.95 -16.61 -2.42
C SER A 248 11.12 -16.75 -0.91
N GLY A 249 10.43 -17.69 -0.28
CA GLY A 249 10.42 -17.79 1.18
C GLY A 249 9.59 -16.70 1.87
N SER A 250 9.63 -16.68 3.19
CA SER A 250 8.86 -15.72 4.00
C SER A 250 9.43 -14.30 3.89
N VAL A 251 8.55 -13.32 3.76
CA VAL A 251 8.87 -11.90 3.54
C VAL A 251 8.29 -11.02 4.64
N ASN A 252 9.06 -10.03 5.10
CA ASN A 252 8.59 -8.97 6.00
C ASN A 252 9.31 -7.66 5.68
N LEU A 253 8.69 -6.83 4.85
CA LEU A 253 9.28 -5.57 4.37
C LEU A 253 9.51 -4.54 5.48
N SER A 254 8.66 -4.53 6.52
CA SER A 254 8.81 -3.59 7.63
C SER A 254 10.12 -3.82 8.39
N CYS A 255 10.61 -5.06 8.40
CA CYS A 255 11.85 -5.48 9.02
C CYS A 255 13.01 -5.63 8.02
N GLY A 256 12.84 -5.23 6.76
CA GLY A 256 13.86 -5.37 5.73
C GLY A 256 14.14 -6.81 5.31
N ASN A 257 13.20 -7.73 5.54
CA ASN A 257 13.32 -9.13 5.08
C ASN A 257 12.58 -9.28 3.73
N TYR A 258 13.34 -9.65 2.71
CA TYR A 258 12.86 -9.84 1.32
C TYR A 258 12.83 -11.33 0.91
N GLY A 259 12.85 -12.25 1.89
CA GLY A 259 12.95 -13.69 1.61
C GLY A 259 14.35 -14.09 1.14
N VAL A 260 14.42 -15.02 0.21
CA VAL A 260 15.70 -15.56 -0.32
C VAL A 260 16.51 -14.50 -1.08
N SER A 261 15.84 -13.60 -1.82
CA SER A 261 16.51 -12.58 -2.62
C SER A 261 15.60 -11.37 -2.88
N MET A 262 16.18 -10.15 -2.76
CA MET A 262 15.49 -8.92 -3.13
C MET A 262 15.01 -8.93 -4.58
N LEU A 263 15.82 -9.41 -5.53
CA LEU A 263 15.47 -9.43 -6.95
C LEU A 263 14.37 -10.46 -7.24
N LEU A 264 14.42 -11.61 -6.59
CA LEU A 264 13.36 -12.62 -6.69
C LEU A 264 12.04 -12.05 -6.16
N TYR A 265 12.07 -11.44 -4.97
CA TYR A 265 10.87 -10.83 -4.39
C TYR A 265 10.33 -9.66 -5.25
N LEU A 266 11.20 -8.90 -5.91
CA LEU A 266 10.78 -7.86 -6.85
C LEU A 266 9.90 -8.44 -7.97
N ALA A 267 10.35 -9.53 -8.59
CA ALA A 267 9.58 -10.22 -9.62
C ALA A 267 8.27 -10.78 -9.07
N VAL A 268 8.31 -11.47 -7.92
CA VAL A 268 7.12 -12.02 -7.26
C VAL A 268 6.09 -10.94 -6.96
N GLY A 269 6.50 -9.81 -6.41
CA GLY A 269 5.60 -8.70 -6.06
C GLY A 269 4.95 -8.06 -7.28
N ILE A 270 5.67 -7.93 -8.41
CA ILE A 270 5.12 -7.42 -9.68
C ILE A 270 4.13 -8.41 -10.26
N PHE A 271 4.52 -9.68 -10.46
CA PHE A 271 3.64 -10.70 -11.03
C PHE A 271 2.43 -10.98 -10.14
N GLY A 272 2.62 -10.98 -8.81
CA GLY A 272 1.51 -11.10 -7.85
C GLY A 272 0.52 -9.95 -7.96
N SER A 273 1.01 -8.71 -8.01
CA SER A 273 0.15 -7.53 -8.20
C SER A 273 -0.62 -7.60 -9.51
N TYR A 274 0.04 -7.95 -10.62
CA TYR A 274 -0.60 -8.09 -11.93
C TYR A 274 -1.63 -9.21 -11.93
N THR A 275 -1.34 -10.35 -11.31
CA THR A 275 -2.28 -11.47 -11.17
C THR A 275 -3.55 -11.03 -10.43
N ILE A 276 -3.42 -10.31 -9.31
CA ILE A 276 -4.57 -9.83 -8.56
C ILE A 276 -5.38 -8.81 -9.38
N PHE A 277 -4.74 -7.94 -10.16
CA PHE A 277 -5.45 -7.01 -11.05
C PHE A 277 -6.19 -7.73 -12.19
N VAL A 278 -5.59 -8.77 -12.76
CA VAL A 278 -6.26 -9.64 -13.76
C VAL A 278 -7.49 -10.33 -13.17
N ILE A 279 -7.37 -10.85 -11.95
CA ILE A 279 -8.51 -11.45 -11.23
C ILE A 279 -9.60 -10.40 -11.02
N GLY A 280 -9.24 -9.19 -10.58
CA GLY A 280 -10.18 -8.07 -10.40
C GLY A 280 -10.93 -7.72 -11.68
N ASP A 281 -10.23 -7.58 -12.80
CA ASP A 281 -10.84 -7.26 -14.10
C ASP A 281 -11.79 -8.37 -14.60
N ARG A 282 -11.43 -9.63 -14.36
CA ARG A 282 -12.31 -10.78 -14.69
C ARG A 282 -13.53 -10.86 -13.78
N LEU A 283 -13.37 -10.53 -12.49
CA LEU A 283 -14.45 -10.52 -11.53
C LEU A 283 -15.43 -9.36 -11.80
N GLU A 284 -14.93 -8.18 -12.16
CA GLU A 284 -15.74 -7.03 -12.59
C GLU A 284 -16.70 -7.42 -13.71
N ALA A 285 -16.20 -8.18 -14.72
CA ALA A 285 -17.00 -8.61 -15.85
C ALA A 285 -18.04 -9.69 -15.52
N ARG A 286 -17.79 -10.55 -14.50
CA ARG A 286 -18.61 -11.72 -14.21
C ARG A 286 -19.52 -11.59 -13.01
N CYS A 287 -19.07 -10.87 -11.99
CA CYS A 287 -19.72 -10.76 -10.68
C CYS A 287 -19.73 -9.32 -10.16
N PRO A 288 -20.44 -8.38 -10.81
CA PRO A 288 -20.42 -6.96 -10.47
C PRO A 288 -20.87 -6.66 -9.03
N LYS A 289 -21.80 -7.46 -8.47
CA LYS A 289 -22.25 -7.28 -7.06
C LYS A 289 -21.12 -7.55 -6.05
N ILE A 290 -20.32 -8.58 -6.31
CA ILE A 290 -19.16 -8.90 -5.46
C ILE A 290 -18.10 -7.80 -5.62
N MET A 291 -17.88 -7.33 -6.85
CA MET A 291 -16.95 -6.25 -7.13
C MET A 291 -17.28 -4.97 -6.36
N GLN A 292 -18.55 -4.61 -6.24
CA GLN A 292 -19.00 -3.44 -5.46
C GLN A 292 -18.52 -3.50 -4.00
N VAL A 293 -18.55 -4.67 -3.36
CA VAL A 293 -18.05 -4.84 -1.98
C VAL A 293 -16.55 -4.55 -1.92
N PHE A 294 -15.77 -5.10 -2.85
CA PHE A 294 -14.33 -4.84 -2.89
C PHE A 294 -14.01 -3.39 -3.26
N GLU A 295 -14.78 -2.75 -4.12
CA GLU A 295 -14.66 -1.33 -4.42
C GLU A 295 -14.87 -0.48 -3.16
N LEU A 296 -15.90 -0.77 -2.36
CA LEU A 296 -16.15 -0.08 -1.10
C LEU A 296 -14.94 -0.15 -0.17
N ILE A 297 -14.36 -1.32 0.00
CA ILE A 297 -13.18 -1.54 0.84
C ILE A 297 -11.95 -0.85 0.23
N GLY A 298 -11.70 -1.05 -1.06
CA GLY A 298 -10.54 -0.54 -1.79
C GLY A 298 -10.44 0.98 -1.80
N ARG A 299 -11.57 1.68 -1.66
CA ARG A 299 -11.64 3.14 -1.51
C ARG A 299 -11.24 3.61 -0.12
N GLN A 300 -11.43 2.79 0.91
CA GLN A 300 -11.19 3.14 2.31
C GLN A 300 -9.93 2.48 2.90
N THR A 301 -8.98 2.07 2.07
CA THR A 301 -7.75 1.41 2.53
C THR A 301 -6.91 2.27 3.47
N LEU A 302 -6.94 3.61 3.34
CA LEU A 302 -6.14 4.50 4.18
C LEU A 302 -6.64 4.54 5.64
N PRO A 303 -7.94 4.81 5.95
CA PRO A 303 -8.42 4.73 7.33
C PRO A 303 -8.28 3.33 7.92
N ILE A 304 -8.47 2.27 7.12
CA ILE A 304 -8.25 0.90 7.58
C ILE A 304 -6.78 0.71 7.97
N LEU A 305 -5.83 1.11 7.12
CA LEU A 305 -4.40 1.03 7.41
C LEU A 305 -4.03 1.80 8.69
N CYS A 306 -4.60 2.99 8.88
CA CYS A 306 -4.27 3.86 10.00
C CYS A 306 -4.78 3.34 11.35
N LEU A 307 -5.94 2.72 11.40
CA LEU A 307 -6.67 2.50 12.65
C LEU A 307 -6.88 1.02 13.02
N HIS A 308 -6.59 0.04 12.13
CA HIS A 308 -6.91 -1.36 12.41
C HIS A 308 -6.17 -1.91 13.66
N MET A 309 -4.91 -1.57 13.86
CA MET A 309 -4.18 -2.02 15.05
C MET A 309 -4.78 -1.47 16.33
N PHE A 310 -5.22 -0.22 16.33
CA PHE A 310 -5.93 0.40 17.43
C PHE A 310 -7.26 -0.30 17.71
N LEU A 311 -8.04 -0.56 16.68
CA LEU A 311 -9.32 -1.26 16.82
C LEU A 311 -9.11 -2.72 17.25
N TYR A 312 -8.07 -3.40 16.78
CA TYR A 312 -7.71 -4.75 17.19
C TYR A 312 -7.52 -4.88 18.70
N MET A 313 -6.89 -3.90 19.34
CA MET A 313 -6.73 -3.89 20.79
C MET A 313 -8.08 -3.99 21.51
N PHE A 314 -9.09 -3.24 21.10
CA PHE A 314 -10.41 -3.29 21.71
C PHE A 314 -11.18 -4.57 21.36
N LEU A 315 -11.15 -4.99 20.10
CA LEU A 315 -11.83 -6.20 19.66
C LEU A 315 -11.24 -7.45 20.33
N GLN A 316 -9.93 -7.51 20.49
CA GLN A 316 -9.24 -8.62 21.16
C GLN A 316 -9.59 -8.64 22.66
N THR A 317 -9.58 -7.48 23.32
CA THR A 317 -9.98 -7.38 24.74
C THR A 317 -11.44 -7.78 24.93
N GLY A 318 -12.35 -7.27 24.11
CA GLY A 318 -13.77 -7.63 24.17
C GLY A 318 -14.01 -9.13 23.89
N ALA A 319 -13.33 -9.70 22.93
CA ALA A 319 -13.38 -11.13 22.65
C ALA A 319 -12.88 -11.98 23.82
N GLY A 320 -11.82 -11.51 24.51
CA GLY A 320 -11.30 -12.16 25.72
C GLY A 320 -12.31 -12.13 26.88
N VAL A 321 -12.96 -11.00 27.11
CA VAL A 321 -14.03 -10.88 28.13
C VAL A 321 -15.20 -11.82 27.83
N LEU A 322 -15.53 -12.00 26.54
CA LEU A 322 -16.60 -12.91 26.09
C LEU A 322 -16.17 -14.38 26.04
N GLY A 323 -14.92 -14.69 26.36
CA GLY A 323 -14.39 -16.07 26.31
C GLY A 323 -14.33 -16.67 24.92
N LEU A 324 -14.19 -15.86 23.86
CA LEU A 324 -14.14 -16.35 22.48
C LEU A 324 -12.82 -17.09 22.22
N GLY A 325 -12.90 -18.24 21.53
CA GLY A 325 -11.72 -18.98 21.09
C GLY A 325 -10.88 -18.19 20.07
N ASP A 326 -9.59 -18.54 19.94
CA ASP A 326 -8.59 -17.83 19.11
C ASP A 326 -9.05 -17.57 17.67
N GLY A 327 -9.62 -18.59 17.01
CA GLY A 327 -10.10 -18.47 15.61
C GLY A 327 -11.24 -17.45 15.47
N LEU A 328 -12.20 -17.48 16.39
CA LEU A 328 -13.32 -16.54 16.40
C LEU A 328 -12.87 -15.11 16.73
N THR A 329 -11.96 -14.98 17.69
CA THR A 329 -11.32 -13.68 18.04
C THR A 329 -10.65 -13.05 16.82
N LYS A 330 -9.83 -13.79 16.09
CA LYS A 330 -9.18 -13.33 14.86
C LYS A 330 -10.19 -12.96 13.77
N THR A 331 -11.26 -13.74 13.63
CA THR A 331 -12.35 -13.44 12.70
C THR A 331 -13.03 -12.11 13.06
N VAL A 332 -13.36 -11.91 14.33
CA VAL A 332 -13.95 -10.66 14.84
C VAL A 332 -13.02 -9.48 14.59
N MET A 333 -11.70 -9.64 14.84
CA MET A 333 -10.71 -8.60 14.58
C MET A 333 -10.70 -8.19 13.10
N VAL A 334 -10.61 -9.16 12.18
CA VAL A 334 -10.51 -8.88 10.73
C VAL A 334 -11.83 -8.31 10.20
N VAL A 335 -12.93 -9.01 10.40
CA VAL A 335 -14.24 -8.63 9.84
C VAL A 335 -14.76 -7.36 10.52
N GLY A 336 -14.67 -7.28 11.84
CA GLY A 336 -15.09 -6.08 12.60
C GLY A 336 -14.32 -4.84 12.18
N SER A 337 -12.99 -4.94 12.01
CA SER A 337 -12.19 -3.80 11.55
C SER A 337 -12.51 -3.43 10.10
N LEU A 338 -12.74 -4.42 9.24
CA LEU A 338 -13.10 -4.17 7.85
C LEU A 338 -14.43 -3.37 7.78
N VAL A 339 -15.45 -3.82 8.49
CA VAL A 339 -16.77 -3.17 8.49
C VAL A 339 -16.72 -1.80 9.15
N VAL A 340 -16.22 -1.73 10.38
CA VAL A 340 -16.21 -0.47 11.16
C VAL A 340 -15.37 0.60 10.48
N LEU A 341 -14.15 0.28 10.06
CA LEU A 341 -13.25 1.29 9.48
C LEU A 341 -13.62 1.70 8.06
N THR A 342 -14.26 0.80 7.30
CA THR A 342 -14.88 1.17 6.03
C THR A 342 -16.02 2.18 6.26
N ALA A 343 -16.91 1.91 7.21
CA ALA A 343 -18.00 2.82 7.56
C ALA A 343 -17.48 4.17 8.07
N VAL A 344 -16.47 4.18 8.94
CA VAL A 344 -15.81 5.40 9.43
C VAL A 344 -15.22 6.22 8.27
N GLY A 345 -14.55 5.56 7.32
CA GLY A 345 -13.99 6.22 6.15
C GLY A 345 -15.05 6.90 5.29
N TYR A 346 -16.18 6.24 5.04
CA TYR A 346 -17.31 6.85 4.31
C TYR A 346 -17.99 7.98 5.10
N GLY A 347 -18.17 7.81 6.40
CA GLY A 347 -18.68 8.86 7.29
C GLY A 347 -17.82 10.13 7.22
N TRP A 348 -16.49 9.96 7.26
CA TRP A 348 -15.55 11.05 7.13
C TRP A 348 -15.62 11.74 5.75
N GLU A 349 -15.73 10.98 4.66
CA GLU A 349 -15.90 11.53 3.33
C GLU A 349 -17.21 12.34 3.21
N TYR A 350 -18.30 11.82 3.78
CA TYR A 350 -19.61 12.49 3.78
C TYR A 350 -19.57 13.84 4.49
N VAL A 351 -18.98 13.89 5.70
CA VAL A 351 -18.82 15.13 6.46
C VAL A 351 -17.98 16.16 5.70
N ASN A 352 -16.87 15.70 5.09
CA ASN A 352 -15.99 16.59 4.35
C ASN A 352 -16.59 17.11 3.03
N LYS A 353 -17.45 16.33 2.38
CA LYS A 353 -18.19 16.80 1.19
C LYS A 353 -19.17 17.91 1.55
N ARG A 354 -19.85 17.84 2.68
CA ARG A 354 -20.77 18.90 3.16
C ARG A 354 -20.05 20.20 3.50
N LYS A 355 -18.79 20.13 3.93
CA LYS A 355 -18.00 21.33 4.30
C LYS A 355 -17.40 22.07 3.09
N ARG A 356 -17.47 21.50 1.87
CA ARG A 356 -17.01 22.19 0.67
C ARG A 356 -18.16 23.07 0.18
N PRO A 357 -18.00 24.42 0.15
CA PRO A 357 -19.00 25.29 -0.47
C PRO A 357 -19.18 24.87 -1.92
N LEU A 358 -20.44 24.85 -2.37
CA LEU A 358 -20.76 24.71 -3.79
C LEU A 358 -19.91 25.76 -4.53
N ARG A 359 -18.99 25.32 -5.36
CA ARG A 359 -18.29 26.25 -6.25
C ARG A 359 -19.31 26.77 -7.22
N PRO A 360 -19.39 28.11 -7.38
CA PRO A 360 -20.27 28.73 -8.36
C PRO A 360 -19.92 28.30 -9.78
#